data_1b2c2afff27678f0620121ac15efff67
#
_entry.id   1b2c2afff27678f0620121ac15efff67
#
_cell.length_a   1.000
_cell.length_b   1.000
_cell.length_c   1.000
_cell.angle_alpha   90.00
_cell.angle_beta   90.00
_cell.angle_gamma   90.00
#
_symmetry.space_group_name_H-M   'P 1'
#
loop_
_entity.id
_entity.type
_entity.pdbx_description
1 polymer ?
#
loop_
_entity_poly.entity_id
_entity_poly.type
_entity_poly.pdbx_seq_one_letter_code
_entity_poly.pdbx_strand_id
1 'polypeptide(L)'
;MSNFETDNETVKLRLLISNMSNSPIPEDFTIDDLKEIINFVDMIFITDSAIVNKFGEKYQQLAVQICRQISELITRNRSIQDNESLIDEISKTINSYHNFKSSTRDSSLLLSMFKKALRRVKQLGSKLENNMLFIEDNSDKARDFQRKLQKLDSIFSQYILAGEIKLYQVNQLFKDFDNGDRSKIKNANDKLYIKQCADLFKSKLESLKLTQTTCLQHNMLLKSESTNNDKILASIRGIIQTTIPAFEEEKFII
;
A
#
# COMPACT_ATOMS: atom_id res chain seq x y z
N MET A 1 12.98 12.17 -34.50
CA MET A 1 12.14 13.41 -34.53
C MET A 1 10.98 13.38 -33.52
N SER A 2 10.49 12.23 -33.06
CA SER A 2 9.32 12.14 -32.15
C SER A 2 9.53 12.61 -30.70
N ASN A 3 10.72 12.47 -30.13
CA ASN A 3 10.96 12.82 -28.70
C ASN A 3 10.96 14.34 -28.42
N PHE A 4 11.42 15.18 -29.35
CA PHE A 4 11.44 16.63 -29.18
C PHE A 4 10.06 17.30 -29.24
N GLU A 5 9.11 16.74 -30.00
CA GLU A 5 7.73 17.25 -30.06
C GLU A 5 6.94 16.88 -28.80
N THR A 6 7.11 15.66 -28.29
CA THR A 6 6.50 15.19 -27.04
C THR A 6 6.99 15.97 -25.83
N ASP A 7 8.27 16.28 -25.74
CA ASP A 7 8.82 17.09 -24.65
C ASP A 7 8.23 18.51 -24.64
N ASN A 8 8.07 19.12 -25.80
CA ASN A 8 7.51 20.48 -25.94
C ASN A 8 6.01 20.52 -25.57
N GLU A 9 5.24 19.49 -25.95
CA GLU A 9 3.83 19.36 -25.59
C GLU A 9 3.64 19.13 -24.08
N THR A 10 4.46 18.27 -23.48
CA THR A 10 4.46 18.02 -22.02
C THR A 10 4.75 19.30 -21.24
N VAL A 11 5.75 20.08 -21.64
CA VAL A 11 6.09 21.36 -20.99
C VAL A 11 4.92 22.37 -21.11
N LYS A 12 4.29 22.45 -22.29
CA LYS A 12 3.11 23.33 -22.49
C LYS A 12 1.94 22.95 -21.58
N LEU A 13 1.62 21.65 -21.50
CA LEU A 13 0.53 21.15 -20.64
C LEU A 13 0.82 21.39 -19.15
N ARG A 14 2.06 21.15 -18.70
CA ARG A 14 2.49 21.44 -17.32
C ARG A 14 2.36 22.92 -17.00
N LEU A 15 2.81 23.82 -17.90
CA LEU A 15 2.64 25.25 -17.74
C LEU A 15 1.17 25.67 -17.71
N LEU A 16 0.33 25.12 -18.56
CA LEU A 16 -1.10 25.38 -18.58
C LEU A 16 -1.74 25.00 -17.23
N ILE A 17 -1.47 23.82 -16.75
CA ILE A 17 -2.02 23.31 -15.50
C ILE A 17 -1.48 24.09 -14.30
N SER A 18 -0.17 24.42 -14.27
CA SER A 18 0.42 25.19 -13.18
C SER A 18 -0.11 26.61 -13.09
N ASN A 19 -0.50 27.20 -14.22
CA ASN A 19 -1.16 28.51 -14.25
C ASN A 19 -2.64 28.48 -13.76
N MET A 20 -3.24 27.28 -13.73
CA MET A 20 -4.62 27.07 -13.32
C MET A 20 -4.75 26.41 -11.93
N SER A 21 -3.64 26.06 -11.29
CA SER A 21 -3.63 25.38 -10.00
C SER A 21 -2.45 25.88 -9.16
N ASN A 22 -2.67 26.04 -7.85
CA ASN A 22 -1.56 26.30 -6.91
C ASN A 22 -0.89 25.01 -6.43
N SER A 23 -1.35 23.85 -6.89
CA SER A 23 -0.80 22.54 -6.46
C SER A 23 0.33 22.09 -7.38
N PRO A 24 1.38 21.49 -6.81
CA PRO A 24 2.46 20.94 -7.61
C PRO A 24 1.96 19.78 -8.46
N ILE A 25 2.38 19.75 -9.72
CA ILE A 25 2.12 18.62 -10.62
C ILE A 25 3.16 17.55 -10.33
N PRO A 26 2.79 16.30 -10.02
CA PRO A 26 3.74 15.21 -9.83
C PRO A 26 4.69 15.07 -11.01
N GLU A 27 5.98 14.85 -10.71
CA GLU A 27 7.03 14.80 -11.75
C GLU A 27 6.87 13.58 -12.68
N ASP A 28 6.32 12.50 -12.16
CA ASP A 28 6.09 11.22 -12.85
C ASP A 28 4.85 11.21 -13.76
N PHE A 29 4.06 12.32 -13.79
CA PHE A 29 2.90 12.40 -14.68
C PHE A 29 3.31 12.44 -16.15
N THR A 30 2.76 11.50 -16.90
CA THR A 30 2.93 11.39 -18.34
C THR A 30 2.10 12.43 -19.09
N ILE A 31 2.34 12.60 -20.39
CA ILE A 31 1.52 13.47 -21.24
C ILE A 31 0.04 13.03 -21.26
N ASP A 32 -0.21 11.72 -21.19
CA ASP A 32 -1.57 11.16 -21.19
C ASP A 32 -2.28 11.49 -19.86
N ASP A 33 -1.57 11.41 -18.72
CA ASP A 33 -2.10 11.84 -17.41
C ASP A 33 -2.49 13.33 -17.44
N LEU A 34 -1.67 14.18 -18.04
CA LEU A 34 -1.93 15.61 -18.13
C LEU A 34 -3.14 15.91 -19.06
N LYS A 35 -3.30 15.20 -20.16
CA LYS A 35 -4.46 15.29 -21.04
C LYS A 35 -5.74 14.81 -20.33
N GLU A 36 -5.64 13.75 -19.54
CA GLU A 36 -6.76 13.20 -18.79
C GLU A 36 -7.25 14.18 -17.70
N ILE A 37 -6.32 14.86 -17.03
CA ILE A 37 -6.67 15.92 -16.08
C ILE A 37 -7.50 17.01 -16.76
N ILE A 38 -7.11 17.50 -17.93
CA ILE A 38 -7.84 18.53 -18.66
C ILE A 38 -9.24 18.01 -19.04
N ASN A 39 -9.35 16.78 -19.53
CA ASN A 39 -10.63 16.16 -19.82
C ASN A 39 -11.54 16.06 -18.59
N PHE A 40 -10.97 15.72 -17.43
CA PHE A 40 -11.72 15.71 -16.15
C PHE A 40 -12.22 17.10 -15.79
N VAL A 41 -11.40 18.16 -15.94
CA VAL A 41 -11.80 19.54 -15.68
C VAL A 41 -13.03 19.94 -16.53
N ASP A 42 -13.04 19.57 -17.79
CA ASP A 42 -14.13 19.87 -18.74
C ASP A 42 -15.43 19.13 -18.37
N MET A 43 -15.32 17.92 -17.81
CA MET A 43 -16.46 17.11 -17.38
C MET A 43 -17.07 17.56 -16.03
N ILE A 44 -16.38 18.41 -15.24
CA ILE A 44 -16.87 18.85 -13.94
C ILE A 44 -17.85 20.01 -14.09
N PHE A 45 -19.13 19.74 -13.91
CA PHE A 45 -20.19 20.73 -13.79
C PHE A 45 -20.55 20.93 -12.31
N ILE A 46 -19.97 21.94 -11.66
CA ILE A 46 -20.11 22.19 -10.22
C ILE A 46 -21.57 22.35 -9.79
N THR A 47 -22.42 22.90 -10.67
CA THR A 47 -23.85 23.11 -10.41
C THR A 47 -24.68 21.82 -10.54
N ASP A 48 -24.09 20.72 -11.01
CA ASP A 48 -24.73 19.41 -11.05
C ASP A 48 -24.31 18.59 -9.84
N SER A 49 -25.18 18.50 -8.84
CA SER A 49 -24.93 17.75 -7.61
C SER A 49 -24.70 16.25 -7.85
N ALA A 50 -25.28 15.68 -8.91
CA ALA A 50 -25.07 14.27 -9.24
C ALA A 50 -23.64 14.02 -9.76
N ILE A 51 -23.11 14.94 -10.56
CA ILE A 51 -21.72 14.88 -11.05
C ILE A 51 -20.76 15.10 -9.86
N VAL A 52 -21.01 16.10 -9.01
CA VAL A 52 -20.20 16.40 -7.82
C VAL A 52 -20.13 15.19 -6.88
N ASN A 53 -21.25 14.57 -6.58
CA ASN A 53 -21.28 13.42 -5.67
C ASN A 53 -20.55 12.20 -6.25
N LYS A 54 -20.67 11.95 -7.54
CA LYS A 54 -20.00 10.82 -8.23
C LYS A 54 -18.54 11.07 -8.52
N PHE A 55 -18.05 12.30 -8.37
CA PHE A 55 -16.66 12.64 -8.66
C PHE A 55 -15.69 11.85 -7.80
N GLY A 56 -14.93 10.95 -8.40
CA GLY A 56 -13.99 10.05 -7.74
C GLY A 56 -14.61 8.96 -6.86
N GLU A 57 -15.95 8.85 -6.74
CA GLU A 57 -16.64 7.93 -5.84
C GLU A 57 -16.25 6.46 -6.07
N LYS A 58 -16.20 6.03 -7.33
CA LYS A 58 -15.79 4.67 -7.70
C LYS A 58 -14.43 4.30 -7.11
N TYR A 59 -13.48 5.21 -7.16
CA TYR A 59 -12.13 4.97 -6.66
C TYR A 59 -12.05 5.06 -5.15
N GLN A 60 -12.87 5.90 -4.50
CA GLN A 60 -13.01 5.90 -3.04
C GLN A 60 -13.54 4.55 -2.53
N GLN A 61 -14.57 4.00 -3.16
CA GLN A 61 -15.13 2.69 -2.80
C GLN A 61 -14.09 1.58 -2.99
N LEU A 62 -13.35 1.59 -4.11
CA LEU A 62 -12.26 0.64 -4.35
C LEU A 62 -11.14 0.76 -3.32
N ALA A 63 -10.75 1.97 -2.96
CA ALA A 63 -9.75 2.24 -1.93
C ALA A 63 -10.17 1.67 -0.56
N VAL A 64 -11.39 1.93 -0.14
CA VAL A 64 -11.94 1.39 1.13
C VAL A 64 -11.91 -0.14 1.13
N GLN A 65 -12.30 -0.77 0.02
CA GLN A 65 -12.27 -2.23 -0.11
C GLN A 65 -10.84 -2.78 0.00
N ILE A 66 -9.88 -2.18 -0.69
CA ILE A 66 -8.47 -2.60 -0.66
C ILE A 66 -7.89 -2.40 0.75
N CYS A 67 -8.11 -1.24 1.38
CA CYS A 67 -7.63 -0.96 2.73
C CYS A 67 -8.18 -1.96 3.76
N ARG A 68 -9.45 -2.37 3.63
CA ARG A 68 -10.05 -3.42 4.46
C ARG A 68 -9.33 -4.76 4.26
N GLN A 69 -9.10 -5.18 3.01
CA GLN A 69 -8.40 -6.44 2.70
C GLN A 69 -6.97 -6.44 3.24
N ILE A 70 -6.29 -5.29 3.21
CA ILE A 70 -4.95 -5.12 3.80
C ILE A 70 -5.01 -5.30 5.32
N SER A 71 -5.97 -4.69 5.99
CA SER A 71 -6.15 -4.84 7.45
C SER A 71 -6.40 -6.29 7.84
N GLU A 72 -7.19 -7.01 7.06
CA GLU A 72 -7.43 -8.45 7.24
C GLU A 72 -6.15 -9.28 7.04
N LEU A 73 -5.36 -8.96 6.00
CA LEU A 73 -4.07 -9.61 5.73
C LEU A 73 -3.10 -9.43 6.89
N ILE A 74 -2.92 -8.21 7.38
CA ILE A 74 -2.03 -7.89 8.50
C ILE A 74 -2.49 -8.60 9.79
N THR A 75 -3.79 -8.63 10.04
CA THR A 75 -4.35 -9.33 11.21
C THR A 75 -4.07 -10.84 11.15
N ARG A 76 -4.20 -11.45 9.96
CA ARG A 76 -3.87 -12.88 9.77
C ARG A 76 -2.38 -13.15 9.97
N ASN A 77 -1.50 -12.28 9.48
CA ASN A 77 -0.05 -12.43 9.72
C ASN A 77 0.29 -12.47 11.21
N ARG A 78 -0.33 -11.58 11.99
CA ARG A 78 -0.12 -11.54 13.45
C ARG A 78 -0.59 -12.79 14.16
N SER A 79 -1.62 -13.48 13.66
CA SER A 79 -2.14 -14.70 14.26
C SER A 79 -1.22 -15.93 14.10
N ILE A 80 -0.17 -15.86 13.25
CA ILE A 80 0.83 -16.93 13.05
C ILE A 80 2.09 -16.68 13.90
N GLN A 81 1.94 -15.99 14.96
CA GLN A 81 2.97 -15.34 15.75
C GLN A 81 3.93 -16.26 16.52
N ASP A 82 3.94 -17.55 16.32
CA ASP A 82 4.79 -18.39 17.15
C ASP A 82 6.08 -18.89 16.49
N ASN A 83 6.51 -18.22 15.39
CA ASN A 83 7.75 -18.63 14.73
C ASN A 83 8.97 -18.47 15.62
N GLU A 84 9.06 -17.38 16.38
CA GLU A 84 10.18 -17.17 17.32
C GLU A 84 10.15 -18.22 18.43
N SER A 85 8.98 -18.53 18.98
CA SER A 85 8.81 -19.59 19.98
C SER A 85 9.15 -20.96 19.42
N LEU A 86 8.75 -21.27 18.18
CA LEU A 86 9.11 -22.54 17.51
C LEU A 86 10.63 -22.65 17.29
N ILE A 87 11.28 -21.59 16.84
CA ILE A 87 12.73 -21.52 16.66
C ILE A 87 13.45 -21.71 18.00
N ASP A 88 12.96 -21.05 19.04
CA ASP A 88 13.51 -21.13 20.38
C ASP A 88 13.35 -22.55 20.96
N GLU A 89 12.21 -23.18 20.74
CA GLU A 89 11.97 -24.57 21.16
C GLU A 89 12.88 -25.57 20.44
N ILE A 90 13.13 -25.38 19.13
CA ILE A 90 14.11 -26.17 18.39
C ILE A 90 15.50 -26.02 19.02
N SER A 91 15.93 -24.78 19.23
CA SER A 91 17.24 -24.47 19.82
C SER A 91 17.38 -25.07 21.22
N LYS A 92 16.37 -24.93 22.08
CA LYS A 92 16.34 -25.55 23.42
C LYS A 92 16.38 -27.08 23.36
N THR A 93 15.69 -27.69 22.41
CA THR A 93 15.67 -29.15 22.24
C THR A 93 17.05 -29.65 21.86
N ILE A 94 17.74 -29.02 20.92
CA ILE A 94 19.08 -29.34 20.48
C ILE A 94 20.10 -29.14 21.63
N ASN A 95 20.05 -27.98 22.29
CA ASN A 95 20.94 -27.71 23.40
C ASN A 95 20.74 -28.68 24.58
N SER A 96 19.51 -29.06 24.87
CA SER A 96 19.24 -30.09 25.92
C SER A 96 19.84 -31.43 25.58
N TYR A 97 19.82 -31.83 24.31
CA TYR A 97 20.50 -33.05 23.86
C TYR A 97 22.02 -32.92 23.97
N HIS A 98 22.63 -31.79 23.57
CA HIS A 98 24.08 -31.59 23.69
C HIS A 98 24.56 -31.60 25.13
N ASN A 99 23.82 -31.00 26.06
CA ASN A 99 24.10 -31.03 27.48
C ASN A 99 24.01 -32.48 28.04
N PHE A 100 23.03 -33.26 27.59
CA PHE A 100 22.94 -34.68 27.95
C PHE A 100 24.10 -35.48 27.39
N LYS A 101 24.46 -35.27 26.11
CA LYS A 101 25.61 -35.94 25.44
C LYS A 101 26.91 -35.68 26.18
N SER A 102 27.12 -34.46 26.70
CA SER A 102 28.35 -34.14 27.45
C SER A 102 28.41 -34.79 28.83
N SER A 103 27.29 -35.20 29.41
CA SER A 103 27.17 -35.75 30.75
C SER A 103 27.06 -37.27 30.80
N THR A 104 26.86 -37.96 29.66
CA THR A 104 26.56 -39.39 29.59
C THR A 104 27.53 -40.10 28.63
N ARG A 105 28.06 -41.27 29.07
CA ARG A 105 28.92 -42.15 28.25
C ARG A 105 28.18 -43.39 27.72
N ASP A 106 26.91 -43.58 28.05
CA ASP A 106 26.10 -44.73 27.63
C ASP A 106 25.56 -44.46 26.22
N SER A 107 26.10 -45.15 25.22
CA SER A 107 25.72 -45.02 23.81
C SER A 107 24.26 -45.39 23.53
N SER A 108 23.68 -46.32 24.30
CA SER A 108 22.27 -46.74 24.10
C SER A 108 21.29 -45.67 24.55
N LEU A 109 21.58 -45.02 25.68
CA LEU A 109 20.83 -43.90 26.19
C LEU A 109 20.99 -42.68 25.29
N LEU A 110 22.21 -42.40 24.82
CA LEU A 110 22.48 -41.30 23.88
C LEU A 110 21.68 -41.47 22.60
N LEU A 111 21.67 -42.65 21.99
CA LEU A 111 20.88 -42.91 20.79
C LEU A 111 19.38 -42.77 21.02
N SER A 112 18.87 -43.19 22.16
CA SER A 112 17.45 -43.04 22.52
C SER A 112 17.05 -41.58 22.65
N MET A 113 17.87 -40.78 23.38
CA MET A 113 17.66 -39.38 23.56
C MET A 113 17.78 -38.58 22.25
N PHE A 114 18.77 -38.91 21.41
CA PHE A 114 18.89 -38.34 20.06
C PHE A 114 17.66 -38.57 19.22
N LYS A 115 17.16 -39.82 19.12
CA LYS A 115 15.94 -40.14 18.37
C LYS A 115 14.73 -39.36 18.86
N LYS A 116 14.59 -39.17 20.18
CA LYS A 116 13.51 -38.36 20.78
C LYS A 116 13.64 -36.89 20.41
N ALA A 117 14.83 -36.30 20.57
CA ALA A 117 15.10 -34.90 20.22
C ALA A 117 14.91 -34.68 18.72
N LEU A 118 15.43 -35.53 17.87
CA LEU A 118 15.30 -35.43 16.41
C LEU A 118 13.85 -35.49 15.97
N ARG A 119 13.02 -36.38 16.54
CA ARG A 119 11.59 -36.43 16.26
C ARG A 119 10.92 -35.10 16.60
N ARG A 120 11.24 -34.49 17.75
CA ARG A 120 10.69 -33.20 18.18
C ARG A 120 11.11 -32.08 17.25
N VAL A 121 12.41 -32.01 16.93
CA VAL A 121 12.95 -30.99 16.00
C VAL A 121 12.30 -31.08 14.62
N LYS A 122 12.11 -32.28 14.08
CA LYS A 122 11.40 -32.51 12.80
C LYS A 122 9.95 -32.06 12.85
N GLN A 123 9.23 -32.37 13.94
CA GLN A 123 7.84 -31.90 14.11
C GLN A 123 7.72 -30.37 14.14
N LEU A 124 8.65 -29.70 14.83
CA LEU A 124 8.72 -28.26 14.90
C LEU A 124 9.14 -27.65 13.54
N GLY A 125 10.10 -28.28 12.87
CA GLY A 125 10.52 -27.92 11.52
C GLY A 125 9.38 -27.95 10.51
N SER A 126 8.56 -28.99 10.49
CA SER A 126 7.39 -29.07 9.61
C SER A 126 6.35 -27.98 9.89
N LYS A 127 6.20 -27.56 11.16
CA LYS A 127 5.34 -26.41 11.47
C LYS A 127 5.94 -25.11 10.92
N LEU A 128 7.25 -24.90 11.05
CA LEU A 128 7.92 -23.73 10.48
C LEU A 128 7.81 -23.70 8.95
N GLU A 129 7.93 -24.87 8.26
CA GLU A 129 7.74 -24.96 6.81
C GLU A 129 6.33 -24.51 6.40
N ASN A 130 5.30 -24.98 7.11
CA ASN A 130 3.93 -24.55 6.85
C ASN A 130 3.74 -23.03 7.07
N ASN A 131 4.32 -22.50 8.14
CA ASN A 131 4.27 -21.06 8.41
C ASN A 131 5.02 -20.26 7.34
N MET A 132 6.16 -20.77 6.86
CA MET A 132 6.93 -20.16 5.77
C MET A 132 6.10 -20.02 4.51
N LEU A 133 5.45 -21.10 4.05
CA LEU A 133 4.58 -21.07 2.86
C LEU A 133 3.45 -20.04 3.01
N PHE A 134 2.86 -19.94 4.19
CA PHE A 134 1.80 -18.99 4.46
C PHE A 134 2.32 -17.53 4.42
N ILE A 135 3.50 -17.26 4.99
CA ILE A 135 4.12 -15.94 4.97
C ILE A 135 4.49 -15.55 3.54
N GLU A 136 4.99 -16.49 2.73
CA GLU A 136 5.31 -16.27 1.32
C GLU A 136 4.05 -15.88 0.51
N ASP A 137 2.95 -16.63 0.64
CA ASP A 137 1.66 -16.31 0.00
C ASP A 137 1.13 -14.94 0.41
N ASN A 138 1.23 -14.59 1.69
CA ASN A 138 0.81 -13.27 2.18
C ASN A 138 1.73 -12.14 1.68
N SER A 139 3.03 -12.40 1.51
CA SER A 139 3.97 -11.43 0.96
C SER A 139 3.66 -11.13 -0.51
N ASP A 140 3.25 -12.13 -1.29
CA ASP A 140 2.83 -11.93 -2.68
C ASP A 140 1.54 -11.10 -2.77
N LYS A 141 0.55 -11.39 -1.90
CA LYS A 141 -0.66 -10.59 -1.78
C LYS A 141 -0.37 -9.15 -1.37
N ALA A 142 0.56 -8.94 -0.43
CA ALA A 142 0.98 -7.61 -0.01
C ALA A 142 1.58 -6.81 -1.18
N ARG A 143 2.42 -7.43 -2.02
CA ARG A 143 2.97 -6.79 -3.23
C ARG A 143 1.88 -6.40 -4.23
N ASP A 144 0.86 -7.26 -4.43
CA ASP A 144 -0.28 -6.95 -5.30
C ASP A 144 -1.08 -5.75 -4.77
N PHE A 145 -1.35 -5.70 -3.45
CA PHE A 145 -2.00 -4.55 -2.83
C PHE A 145 -1.17 -3.26 -2.95
N GLN A 146 0.14 -3.33 -2.78
CA GLN A 146 1.02 -2.16 -2.98
C GLN A 146 0.90 -1.60 -4.39
N ARG A 147 0.90 -2.45 -5.43
CA ARG A 147 0.70 -2.02 -6.82
C ARG A 147 -0.67 -1.37 -7.04
N LYS A 148 -1.72 -1.93 -6.43
CA LYS A 148 -3.08 -1.37 -6.51
C LYS A 148 -3.17 -0.01 -5.83
N LEU A 149 -2.56 0.15 -4.64
CA LEU A 149 -2.52 1.43 -3.92
C LEU A 149 -1.72 2.49 -4.69
N GLN A 150 -0.60 2.14 -5.31
CA GLN A 150 0.17 3.07 -6.15
C GLN A 150 -0.63 3.58 -7.35
N LYS A 151 -1.39 2.68 -8.02
CA LYS A 151 -2.30 3.10 -9.10
C LYS A 151 -3.41 4.02 -8.61
N LEU A 152 -3.99 3.73 -7.45
CA LEU A 152 -5.02 4.58 -6.85
C LEU A 152 -4.47 5.95 -6.45
N ASP A 153 -3.24 6.02 -5.95
CA ASP A 153 -2.58 7.28 -5.61
C ASP A 153 -2.44 8.20 -6.82
N SER A 154 -1.97 7.66 -7.95
CA SER A 154 -1.90 8.39 -9.23
C SER A 154 -3.28 8.88 -9.67
N ILE A 155 -4.30 8.02 -9.63
CA ILE A 155 -5.68 8.38 -10.00
C ILE A 155 -6.23 9.47 -9.08
N PHE A 156 -6.07 9.35 -7.77
CA PHE A 156 -6.51 10.39 -6.82
C PHE A 156 -5.80 11.73 -7.08
N SER A 157 -4.50 11.70 -7.37
CA SER A 157 -3.74 12.91 -7.71
C SER A 157 -4.30 13.60 -8.95
N GLN A 158 -4.68 12.86 -10.00
CA GLN A 158 -5.33 13.41 -11.19
C GLN A 158 -6.69 14.03 -10.87
N TYR A 159 -7.56 13.34 -10.11
CA TYR A 159 -8.87 13.85 -9.72
C TYR A 159 -8.78 15.09 -8.84
N ILE A 160 -7.89 15.08 -7.86
CA ILE A 160 -7.67 16.20 -6.95
C ILE A 160 -7.20 17.42 -7.74
N LEU A 161 -6.20 17.25 -8.61
CA LEU A 161 -5.67 18.35 -9.41
C LEU A 161 -6.71 18.91 -10.37
N ALA A 162 -7.49 18.06 -11.05
CA ALA A 162 -8.59 18.49 -11.92
C ALA A 162 -9.65 19.29 -11.13
N GLY A 163 -9.98 18.84 -9.93
CA GLY A 163 -10.93 19.53 -9.07
C GLY A 163 -10.41 20.88 -8.58
N GLU A 164 -9.13 21.01 -8.24
CA GLU A 164 -8.50 22.27 -7.84
C GLU A 164 -8.45 23.27 -9.00
N ILE A 165 -8.15 22.83 -10.22
CA ILE A 165 -8.24 23.66 -11.42
C ILE A 165 -9.67 24.18 -11.59
N LYS A 166 -10.65 23.31 -11.41
CA LYS A 166 -12.07 23.72 -11.53
C LYS A 166 -12.47 24.77 -10.49
N LEU A 167 -12.05 24.60 -9.24
CA LEU A 167 -12.28 25.60 -8.20
C LEU A 167 -11.57 26.92 -8.51
N TYR A 168 -10.35 26.86 -9.05
CA TYR A 168 -9.65 28.05 -9.51
C TYR A 168 -10.43 28.78 -10.60
N GLN A 169 -10.94 28.08 -11.62
CA GLN A 169 -11.79 28.67 -12.67
C GLN A 169 -13.03 29.35 -12.10
N VAL A 170 -13.71 28.72 -11.12
CA VAL A 170 -14.88 29.32 -10.45
C VAL A 170 -14.51 30.56 -9.67
N ASN A 171 -13.36 30.55 -9.00
CA ASN A 171 -12.88 31.74 -8.29
C ASN A 171 -12.54 32.90 -9.24
N GLN A 172 -12.06 32.62 -10.45
CA GLN A 172 -11.88 33.65 -11.48
C GLN A 172 -13.23 34.22 -11.95
N LEU A 173 -14.25 33.36 -12.14
CA LEU A 173 -15.62 33.86 -12.45
C LEU A 173 -16.16 34.79 -11.39
N PHE A 174 -15.87 34.55 -10.11
CA PHE A 174 -16.28 35.44 -9.02
C PHE A 174 -15.56 36.79 -9.08
N LYS A 175 -14.26 36.79 -9.36
CA LYS A 175 -13.48 38.04 -9.54
C LYS A 175 -13.99 38.85 -10.74
N ASP A 176 -14.26 38.17 -11.87
CA ASP A 176 -14.80 38.81 -13.07
C ASP A 176 -16.16 39.50 -12.75
N PHE A 177 -17.03 38.76 -12.03
CA PHE A 177 -18.31 39.31 -11.59
C PHE A 177 -18.14 40.56 -10.68
N ASP A 178 -17.20 40.52 -9.71
CA ASP A 178 -16.94 41.64 -8.80
C ASP A 178 -16.35 42.85 -9.54
N ASN A 179 -15.64 42.61 -10.65
CA ASN A 179 -15.10 43.64 -11.54
C ASN A 179 -16.14 44.16 -12.54
N GLY A 180 -17.39 43.70 -12.47
CA GLY A 180 -18.50 44.18 -13.29
C GLY A 180 -18.82 43.34 -14.53
N ASP A 181 -18.06 42.29 -14.81
CA ASP A 181 -18.39 41.37 -15.92
C ASP A 181 -19.59 40.49 -15.54
N ARG A 182 -20.71 40.65 -16.24
CA ARG A 182 -21.97 39.92 -16.06
C ARG A 182 -22.22 38.87 -17.15
N SER A 183 -21.22 38.58 -17.96
CA SER A 183 -21.36 37.65 -19.10
C SER A 183 -21.66 36.21 -18.68
N LYS A 184 -21.08 35.76 -17.56
CA LYS A 184 -21.17 34.37 -17.07
C LYS A 184 -22.02 34.24 -15.80
N ILE A 185 -22.00 35.23 -14.91
CA ILE A 185 -22.83 35.31 -13.69
C ILE A 185 -23.69 36.54 -13.81
N LYS A 186 -25.02 36.40 -13.89
CA LYS A 186 -25.94 37.50 -14.21
C LYS A 186 -26.26 38.35 -13.01
N ASN A 187 -26.38 37.76 -11.83
CA ASN A 187 -26.82 38.44 -10.62
C ASN A 187 -26.21 37.87 -9.35
N ALA A 188 -26.43 38.49 -8.22
CA ALA A 188 -25.90 38.09 -6.92
C ALA A 188 -26.45 36.74 -6.43
N ASN A 189 -27.68 36.38 -6.79
CA ASN A 189 -28.27 35.08 -6.40
C ASN A 189 -27.60 33.92 -7.16
N ASP A 190 -27.31 34.11 -8.46
CA ASP A 190 -26.56 33.12 -9.24
C ASP A 190 -25.15 32.92 -8.66
N LYS A 191 -24.47 34.04 -8.28
CA LYS A 191 -23.17 33.99 -7.62
C LYS A 191 -23.24 33.21 -6.31
N LEU A 192 -24.25 33.47 -5.47
CA LEU A 192 -24.43 32.77 -4.20
C LEU A 192 -24.67 31.27 -4.40
N TYR A 193 -25.51 30.91 -5.37
CA TYR A 193 -25.79 29.53 -5.71
C TYR A 193 -24.50 28.78 -6.17
N ILE A 194 -23.74 29.38 -7.11
CA ILE A 194 -22.48 28.78 -7.59
C ILE A 194 -21.47 28.66 -6.45
N LYS A 195 -21.44 29.65 -5.51
CA LYS A 195 -20.57 29.56 -4.32
C LYS A 195 -20.92 28.37 -3.43
N GLN A 196 -22.21 28.17 -3.16
CA GLN A 196 -22.66 27.00 -2.38
C GLN A 196 -22.28 25.67 -3.07
N CYS A 197 -22.44 25.59 -4.39
CA CYS A 197 -22.00 24.41 -5.16
C CYS A 197 -20.48 24.22 -5.10
N ALA A 198 -19.70 25.28 -5.17
CA ALA A 198 -18.24 25.23 -5.05
C ALA A 198 -17.79 24.77 -3.65
N ASP A 199 -18.47 25.20 -2.59
CA ASP A 199 -18.19 24.77 -1.21
C ASP A 199 -18.47 23.27 -1.04
N LEU A 200 -19.57 22.76 -1.60
CA LEU A 200 -19.87 21.31 -1.62
C LEU A 200 -18.81 20.53 -2.39
N PHE A 201 -18.41 21.02 -3.56
CA PHE A 201 -17.36 20.40 -4.35
C PHE A 201 -16.01 20.40 -3.65
N LYS A 202 -15.67 21.49 -2.95
CA LYS A 202 -14.47 21.55 -2.11
C LYS A 202 -14.49 20.49 -1.01
N SER A 203 -15.61 20.29 -0.33
CA SER A 203 -15.77 19.23 0.67
C SER A 203 -15.57 17.83 0.07
N LYS A 204 -16.02 17.62 -1.18
CA LYS A 204 -15.78 16.38 -1.90
C LYS A 204 -14.29 16.16 -2.20
N LEU A 205 -13.56 17.22 -2.60
CA LEU A 205 -12.10 17.13 -2.80
C LEU A 205 -11.35 16.82 -1.51
N GLU A 206 -11.74 17.44 -0.39
CA GLU A 206 -11.12 17.10 0.91
C GLU A 206 -11.37 15.63 1.28
N SER A 207 -12.55 15.09 0.98
CA SER A 207 -12.82 13.65 1.16
C SER A 207 -11.93 12.76 0.27
N LEU A 208 -11.65 13.15 -0.98
CA LEU A 208 -10.71 12.45 -1.85
C LEU A 208 -9.29 12.48 -1.29
N LYS A 209 -8.81 13.65 -0.84
CA LYS A 209 -7.49 13.81 -0.21
C LYS A 209 -7.33 12.92 1.03
N LEU A 210 -8.37 12.87 1.86
CA LEU A 210 -8.38 12.00 3.04
C LEU A 210 -8.29 10.53 2.66
N THR A 211 -9.03 10.11 1.62
CA THR A 211 -8.97 8.73 1.11
C THR A 211 -7.57 8.40 0.57
N GLN A 212 -6.97 9.31 -0.20
CA GLN A 212 -5.59 9.18 -0.69
C GLN A 212 -4.60 9.01 0.46
N THR A 213 -4.68 9.87 1.47
CA THR A 213 -3.83 9.79 2.67
C THR A 213 -3.98 8.44 3.38
N THR A 214 -5.21 7.92 3.49
CA THR A 214 -5.48 6.61 4.06
C THR A 214 -4.82 5.50 3.24
N CYS A 215 -4.86 5.57 1.91
CA CYS A 215 -4.16 4.63 1.02
C CYS A 215 -2.64 4.65 1.23
N LEU A 216 -2.05 5.85 1.35
CA LEU A 216 -0.61 6.00 1.62
C LEU A 216 -0.21 5.40 2.97
N GLN A 217 -1.01 5.60 4.02
CA GLN A 217 -0.79 4.98 5.33
C GLN A 217 -0.82 3.45 5.25
N HIS A 218 -1.79 2.86 4.56
CA HIS A 218 -1.86 1.42 4.36
C HIS A 218 -0.68 0.89 3.53
N ASN A 219 -0.20 1.64 2.55
CA ASN A 219 1.00 1.29 1.79
C ASN A 219 2.26 1.27 2.67
N MET A 220 2.39 2.22 3.61
CA MET A 220 3.47 2.22 4.60
C MET A 220 3.39 1.02 5.54
N LEU A 221 2.19 0.67 6.02
CA LEU A 221 1.97 -0.52 6.85
C LEU A 221 2.37 -1.79 6.11
N LEU A 222 1.99 -1.95 4.84
CA LEU A 222 2.38 -3.09 4.02
C LEU A 222 3.90 -3.19 3.83
N LYS A 223 4.59 -2.07 3.62
CA LYS A 223 6.06 -2.05 3.52
C LYS A 223 6.72 -2.50 4.80
N SER A 224 6.24 -2.01 5.95
CA SER A 224 6.74 -2.43 7.26
C SER A 224 6.52 -3.92 7.49
N GLU A 225 5.33 -4.43 7.20
CA GLU A 225 4.98 -5.84 7.33
C GLU A 225 5.81 -6.72 6.40
N SER A 226 6.04 -6.31 5.14
CA SER A 226 6.91 -7.04 4.20
C SER A 226 8.33 -7.16 4.73
N THR A 227 8.90 -6.07 5.27
CA THR A 227 10.25 -6.10 5.85
C THR A 227 10.34 -7.05 7.05
N ASN A 228 9.28 -7.10 7.87
CA ASN A 228 9.21 -8.02 9.01
C ASN A 228 9.12 -9.49 8.53
N ASN A 229 8.26 -9.75 7.55
CA ASN A 229 8.11 -11.07 6.94
C ASN A 229 9.42 -11.58 6.34
N ASP A 230 10.19 -10.73 5.65
CA ASP A 230 11.49 -11.11 5.07
C ASP A 230 12.49 -11.55 6.15
N LYS A 231 12.52 -10.87 7.30
CA LYS A 231 13.37 -11.27 8.45
C LYS A 231 12.95 -12.62 9.02
N ILE A 232 11.65 -12.82 9.22
CA ILE A 232 11.11 -14.09 9.74
C ILE A 232 11.42 -15.21 8.77
N LEU A 233 11.19 -15.02 7.46
CA LEU A 233 11.51 -16.00 6.43
C LEU A 233 12.99 -16.38 6.40
N ALA A 234 13.88 -15.39 6.54
CA ALA A 234 15.32 -15.64 6.61
C ALA A 234 15.69 -16.51 7.82
N SER A 235 15.10 -16.22 9.00
CA SER A 235 15.32 -17.02 10.22
C SER A 235 14.79 -18.44 10.07
N ILE A 236 13.59 -18.63 9.55
CA ILE A 236 12.99 -19.95 9.30
C ILE A 236 13.84 -20.76 8.33
N ARG A 237 14.25 -20.15 7.20
CA ARG A 237 15.11 -20.82 6.22
C ARG A 237 16.45 -21.23 6.83
N GLY A 238 17.07 -20.40 7.66
CA GLY A 238 18.29 -20.75 8.39
C GLY A 238 18.12 -21.99 9.26
N ILE A 239 17.01 -22.08 10.00
CA ILE A 239 16.70 -23.27 10.82
C ILE A 239 16.49 -24.53 9.94
N ILE A 240 15.65 -24.42 8.92
CA ILE A 240 15.27 -25.58 8.08
C ILE A 240 16.44 -26.07 7.22
N GLN A 241 17.20 -25.15 6.64
CA GLN A 241 18.25 -25.51 5.66
C GLN A 241 19.62 -25.77 6.30
N THR A 242 19.85 -25.27 7.52
CA THR A 242 21.17 -25.36 8.16
C THR A 242 21.11 -26.10 9.49
N THR A 243 20.28 -25.64 10.44
CA THR A 243 20.30 -26.13 11.82
C THR A 243 19.75 -27.55 11.93
N ILE A 244 18.61 -27.83 11.30
CA ILE A 244 17.99 -29.17 11.34
C ILE A 244 18.84 -30.21 10.63
N PRO A 245 19.34 -30.00 9.41
CA PRO A 245 20.24 -30.92 8.73
C PRO A 245 21.52 -31.19 9.51
N ALA A 246 22.19 -30.14 10.03
CA ALA A 246 23.39 -30.32 10.85
C ALA A 246 23.13 -31.21 12.08
N PHE A 247 21.98 -31.01 12.74
CA PHE A 247 21.61 -31.88 13.88
C PHE A 247 21.31 -33.31 13.45
N GLU A 248 20.73 -33.54 12.26
CA GLU A 248 20.51 -34.90 11.71
C GLU A 248 21.81 -35.65 11.44
N GLU A 249 22.85 -34.97 10.97
CA GLU A 249 24.15 -35.54 10.67
C GLU A 249 24.87 -36.01 11.92
N GLU A 250 24.55 -35.48 13.11
CA GLU A 250 25.16 -35.96 14.38
C GLU A 250 24.87 -37.43 14.68
N LYS A 251 23.88 -38.06 14.03
CA LYS A 251 23.60 -39.48 14.14
C LYS A 251 24.82 -40.35 13.79
N PHE A 252 25.69 -39.86 12.92
CA PHE A 252 26.87 -40.60 12.46
C PHE A 252 28.08 -40.48 13.40
N ILE A 253 27.95 -39.67 14.47
CA ILE A 253 29.04 -39.38 15.41
C ILE A 253 28.79 -40.04 16.79
N ILE A 254 27.65 -40.71 16.96
CA ILE A 254 27.25 -41.43 18.18
C ILE A 254 27.67 -42.88 18.07
#